data_1d139c7494f0e0370901de0268c62acc
#
_entry.id   1d139c7494f0e0370901de0268c62acc
#
_cell.length_a   1.000
_cell.length_b   1.000
_cell.length_c   1.000
_cell.angle_alpha   90.00
_cell.angle_beta   90.00
_cell.angle_gamma   90.00
#
_symmetry.space_group_name_H-M   'P 1'
#
loop_
_entity.id
_entity.type
_entity.pdbx_description
1 polymer ?
#
loop_
_entity_poly.entity_id
_entity_poly.type
_entity_poly.pdbx_seq_one_letter_code
_entity_poly.pdbx_strand_id
1 'polypeptide(L)'
;VSDKGKDKTFVPPQERNIAMVFQEYALYPNMTVRKNMSFALETKKAPKAEIEKRVTAMSSMLGLDELLDRRPAQLSGGQRQRVALGRALVRDPQVFLLDEPLGNLDAKLRDQVRYELKKIQTKLGITTVYVTHDQTEAMTMADHIVLMKDGHIMQQGTPDDLYSHPNCLFVASFVGTPQINKLKCKVVAEEGAIKLVCDQLTLNAPDDVKELLKLYVGKEVIIGIRPSELVMAPEGQGELNGVVDSVEPLGDGFHVYLNVDGQVLVAKIAGGSTVIGKSLSLNVEKGKMHLFDSVTEERLNVG
;
A
#
# COMPACT_ATOMS: atom_id res chain seq x y z
N VAL A 1 16.67 -12.03 19.45
CA VAL A 1 16.52 -10.59 19.69
C VAL A 1 17.82 -10.14 20.33
N SER A 2 18.54 -9.22 19.71
CA SER A 2 19.69 -8.59 20.32
C SER A 2 19.19 -7.36 21.05
N ASP A 3 19.13 -7.40 22.37
CA ASP A 3 18.95 -6.20 23.15
C ASP A 3 20.29 -5.43 23.17
N LYS A 4 20.27 -4.11 22.92
CA LYS A 4 21.44 -3.23 23.01
C LYS A 4 21.83 -2.95 24.48
N GLY A 5 21.20 -3.64 25.44
CA GLY A 5 21.59 -3.68 26.84
C GLY A 5 22.85 -4.50 27.08
N LYS A 6 23.39 -4.46 28.30
CA LYS A 6 24.68 -5.07 28.69
C LYS A 6 24.82 -6.59 28.45
N ASP A 7 23.73 -7.31 28.18
CA ASP A 7 23.70 -8.73 27.83
C ASP A 7 23.37 -8.90 26.35
N LYS A 8 24.35 -9.29 25.53
CA LYS A 8 24.13 -9.73 24.15
C LYS A 8 23.45 -11.10 24.15
N THR A 9 22.17 -11.15 24.45
CA THR A 9 21.39 -12.39 24.39
C THR A 9 21.11 -12.73 22.92
N PHE A 10 21.83 -13.67 22.38
CA PHE A 10 21.56 -14.25 21.07
C PHE A 10 20.63 -15.45 21.25
N VAL A 11 19.37 -15.32 20.83
CA VAL A 11 18.43 -16.44 20.75
C VAL A 11 18.47 -17.01 19.33
N PRO A 12 18.85 -18.27 19.13
CA PRO A 12 18.87 -18.86 17.81
C PRO A 12 17.48 -18.93 17.19
N PRO A 13 17.32 -18.84 15.85
CA PRO A 13 16.01 -18.74 15.18
C PRO A 13 15.00 -19.83 15.58
N GLN A 14 15.44 -21.07 15.79
CA GLN A 14 14.59 -22.20 16.17
C GLN A 14 13.94 -22.05 17.56
N GLU A 15 14.48 -21.19 18.42
CA GLU A 15 14.02 -20.96 19.79
C GLU A 15 13.13 -19.70 19.91
N ARG A 16 13.01 -18.91 18.83
CA ARG A 16 12.30 -17.62 18.88
C ARG A 16 10.77 -17.73 18.86
N ASN A 17 10.22 -18.91 18.75
CA ASN A 17 8.78 -19.15 18.57
C ASN A 17 8.14 -18.28 17.48
N ILE A 18 8.82 -18.15 16.35
CA ILE A 18 8.35 -17.46 15.15
C ILE A 18 7.94 -18.48 14.09
N ALA A 19 7.00 -18.11 13.23
CA ALA A 19 6.68 -18.86 12.03
C ALA A 19 6.84 -17.96 10.81
N MET A 20 7.26 -18.53 9.68
CA MET A 20 7.47 -17.80 8.43
C MET A 20 6.80 -18.51 7.27
N VAL A 21 6.15 -17.74 6.41
CA VAL A 21 5.67 -18.18 5.10
C VAL A 21 6.48 -17.44 4.06
N PHE A 22 7.07 -18.19 3.15
CA PHE A 22 7.89 -17.71 2.06
C PHE A 22 7.06 -17.51 0.79
N GLN A 23 7.51 -16.68 -0.12
CA GLN A 23 6.89 -16.38 -1.41
C GLN A 23 6.59 -17.66 -2.23
N GLU A 24 7.46 -18.66 -2.21
CA GLU A 24 7.26 -19.94 -2.91
C GLU A 24 6.56 -21.00 -2.06
N TYR A 25 5.95 -20.61 -0.91
CA TYR A 25 5.26 -21.50 0.04
C TYR A 25 6.14 -22.54 0.71
N ALA A 26 7.24 -22.98 0.11
CA ALA A 26 8.22 -23.97 0.59
C ALA A 26 7.58 -25.24 1.16
N LEU A 27 6.51 -25.75 0.53
CA LEU A 27 5.83 -26.99 0.94
C LEU A 27 6.70 -28.21 0.63
N TYR A 28 6.65 -29.22 1.50
CA TYR A 28 7.29 -30.52 1.25
C TYR A 28 6.51 -31.27 0.16
N PRO A 29 7.07 -31.44 -1.05
CA PRO A 29 6.30 -31.93 -2.20
C PRO A 29 5.84 -33.38 -2.06
N ASN A 30 6.60 -34.19 -1.34
CA ASN A 30 6.33 -35.61 -1.11
C ASN A 30 5.39 -35.90 0.06
N MET A 31 5.01 -34.86 0.82
CA MET A 31 4.13 -34.97 1.97
C MET A 31 2.70 -34.56 1.59
N THR A 32 1.69 -35.18 2.22
CA THR A 32 0.30 -34.73 2.13
C THR A 32 0.11 -33.38 2.84
N VAL A 33 -1.02 -32.74 2.66
CA VAL A 33 -1.42 -31.51 3.38
C VAL A 33 -1.33 -31.74 4.89
N ARG A 34 -1.97 -32.81 5.40
CA ARG A 34 -1.92 -33.21 6.81
C ARG A 34 -0.49 -33.31 7.30
N LYS A 35 0.39 -33.99 6.56
CA LYS A 35 1.78 -34.19 6.94
C LYS A 35 2.60 -32.90 6.88
N ASN A 36 2.36 -32.03 5.89
CA ASN A 36 2.97 -30.70 5.85
C ASN A 36 2.63 -29.88 7.11
N MET A 37 1.37 -29.92 7.55
CA MET A 37 0.94 -29.18 8.73
C MET A 37 1.46 -29.80 10.02
N SER A 38 1.46 -31.14 10.17
CA SER A 38 1.86 -31.84 11.39
C SER A 38 3.38 -31.88 11.59
N PHE A 39 4.18 -31.74 10.54
CA PHE A 39 5.62 -32.02 10.53
C PHE A 39 6.39 -31.31 11.68
N ALA A 40 6.14 -30.04 11.90
CA ALA A 40 6.82 -29.27 12.94
C ALA A 40 6.49 -29.76 14.37
N LEU A 41 5.25 -30.17 14.61
CA LEU A 41 4.82 -30.71 15.90
C LEU A 41 5.37 -32.11 16.13
N GLU A 42 5.42 -32.94 15.10
CA GLU A 42 6.03 -34.27 15.17
C GLU A 42 7.54 -34.20 15.46
N THR A 43 8.23 -33.25 14.82
CA THR A 43 9.66 -33.01 15.08
C THR A 43 9.90 -32.61 16.53
N LYS A 44 8.96 -31.85 17.14
CA LYS A 44 8.97 -31.53 18.58
C LYS A 44 8.48 -32.66 19.46
N LYS A 45 8.14 -33.83 18.90
CA LYS A 45 7.61 -35.01 19.63
C LYS A 45 6.34 -34.71 20.44
N ALA A 46 5.48 -33.82 19.93
CA ALA A 46 4.18 -33.55 20.58
C ALA A 46 3.29 -34.79 20.59
N PRO A 47 2.40 -34.95 21.57
CA PRO A 47 1.46 -36.08 21.64
C PRO A 47 0.57 -36.16 20.40
N LYS A 48 0.33 -37.38 19.88
CA LYS A 48 -0.47 -37.58 18.64
C LYS A 48 -1.87 -36.94 18.75
N ALA A 49 -2.53 -37.02 19.89
CA ALA A 49 -3.85 -36.43 20.11
C ALA A 49 -3.80 -34.89 19.98
N GLU A 50 -2.74 -34.23 20.43
CA GLU A 50 -2.57 -32.79 20.33
C GLU A 50 -2.28 -32.39 18.88
N ILE A 51 -1.44 -33.15 18.17
CA ILE A 51 -1.17 -32.92 16.74
C ILE A 51 -2.45 -32.98 15.95
N GLU A 52 -3.25 -34.05 16.12
CA GLU A 52 -4.52 -34.21 15.41
C GLU A 52 -5.50 -33.06 15.73
N LYS A 53 -5.65 -32.71 17.01
CA LYS A 53 -6.49 -31.58 17.43
C LYS A 53 -6.09 -30.27 16.76
N ARG A 54 -4.79 -29.93 16.74
CA ARG A 54 -4.30 -28.68 16.14
C ARG A 54 -4.42 -28.69 14.63
N VAL A 55 -4.08 -29.80 13.97
CA VAL A 55 -4.19 -29.92 12.51
C VAL A 55 -5.65 -29.81 12.07
N THR A 56 -6.58 -30.49 12.73
CA THR A 56 -8.01 -30.40 12.44
C THR A 56 -8.52 -28.98 12.63
N ALA A 57 -8.21 -28.32 13.74
CA ALA A 57 -8.63 -26.94 14.00
C ALA A 57 -8.12 -25.97 12.92
N MET A 58 -6.86 -26.11 12.49
CA MET A 58 -6.29 -25.28 11.44
C MET A 58 -6.83 -25.61 10.06
N SER A 59 -7.04 -26.90 9.74
CA SER A 59 -7.63 -27.29 8.43
C SER A 59 -9.03 -26.73 8.28
N SER A 60 -9.88 -26.84 9.30
CA SER A 60 -11.23 -26.31 9.26
C SER A 60 -11.24 -24.78 9.18
N MET A 61 -10.34 -24.09 9.90
CA MET A 61 -10.20 -22.63 9.82
C MET A 61 -9.82 -22.15 8.41
N LEU A 62 -9.02 -22.94 7.70
CA LEU A 62 -8.46 -22.60 6.39
C LEU A 62 -9.24 -23.23 5.22
N GLY A 63 -10.30 -24.00 5.49
CA GLY A 63 -11.09 -24.70 4.48
C GLY A 63 -10.28 -25.75 3.73
N LEU A 64 -9.48 -26.54 4.46
CA LEU A 64 -8.59 -27.57 3.90
C LEU A 64 -9.02 -28.99 4.25
N ASP A 65 -10.16 -29.20 4.92
CA ASP A 65 -10.56 -30.51 5.48
C ASP A 65 -10.62 -31.61 4.42
N GLU A 66 -11.18 -31.32 3.24
CA GLU A 66 -11.27 -32.28 2.12
C GLU A 66 -9.96 -32.47 1.36
N LEU A 67 -8.94 -31.68 1.67
CA LEU A 67 -7.66 -31.68 0.97
C LEU A 67 -6.54 -32.31 1.77
N LEU A 68 -6.80 -32.74 3.02
CA LEU A 68 -5.78 -33.20 3.96
C LEU A 68 -4.90 -34.35 3.42
N ASP A 69 -5.43 -35.22 2.59
CA ASP A 69 -4.73 -36.37 2.03
C ASP A 69 -4.09 -36.09 0.65
N ARG A 70 -4.33 -34.89 0.09
CA ARG A 70 -3.70 -34.47 -1.18
C ARG A 70 -2.24 -34.04 -0.98
N ARG A 71 -1.47 -34.11 -2.07
CA ARG A 71 -0.10 -33.58 -2.14
C ARG A 71 -0.09 -32.20 -2.80
N PRO A 72 0.97 -31.38 -2.58
CA PRO A 72 1.07 -30.03 -3.14
C PRO A 72 0.85 -29.92 -4.66
N ALA A 73 1.32 -30.92 -5.42
CA ALA A 73 1.12 -30.97 -6.87
C ALA A 73 -0.35 -31.08 -7.32
N GLN A 74 -1.25 -31.50 -6.41
CA GLN A 74 -2.69 -31.65 -6.68
C GLN A 74 -3.52 -30.45 -6.23
N LEU A 75 -2.87 -29.35 -5.82
CA LEU A 75 -3.49 -28.16 -5.25
C LEU A 75 -3.36 -26.96 -6.18
N SER A 76 -4.36 -26.07 -6.14
CA SER A 76 -4.26 -24.75 -6.76
C SER A 76 -3.25 -23.85 -6.00
N GLY A 77 -2.86 -22.71 -6.59
CA GLY A 77 -1.97 -21.75 -5.95
C GLY A 77 -2.48 -21.30 -4.58
N GLY A 78 -3.74 -20.86 -4.50
CA GLY A 78 -4.36 -20.44 -3.23
C GLY A 78 -4.49 -21.58 -2.21
N GLN A 79 -4.74 -22.81 -2.66
CA GLN A 79 -4.76 -23.97 -1.75
C GLN A 79 -3.35 -24.25 -1.19
N ARG A 80 -2.30 -24.19 -2.02
CA ARG A 80 -0.92 -24.33 -1.55
C ARG A 80 -0.57 -23.27 -0.52
N GLN A 81 -0.98 -22.02 -0.75
CA GLN A 81 -0.77 -20.95 0.19
C GLN A 81 -1.46 -21.19 1.54
N ARG A 82 -2.75 -21.59 1.52
CA ARG A 82 -3.47 -21.95 2.78
C ARG A 82 -2.79 -23.08 3.52
N VAL A 83 -2.22 -24.06 2.82
CA VAL A 83 -1.43 -25.12 3.46
C VAL A 83 -0.15 -24.58 4.11
N ALA A 84 0.56 -23.64 3.46
CA ALA A 84 1.72 -22.99 4.04
C ALA A 84 1.37 -22.19 5.30
N LEU A 85 0.25 -21.45 5.26
CA LEU A 85 -0.31 -20.75 6.43
C LEU A 85 -0.62 -21.72 7.57
N GLY A 86 -1.33 -22.83 7.26
CA GLY A 86 -1.68 -23.84 8.24
C GLY A 86 -0.45 -24.50 8.88
N ARG A 87 0.57 -24.80 8.09
CA ARG A 87 1.86 -25.33 8.58
C ARG A 87 2.55 -24.36 9.54
N ALA A 88 2.46 -23.06 9.26
CA ALA A 88 3.05 -22.03 10.09
C ALA A 88 2.25 -21.81 11.39
N LEU A 89 0.92 -21.70 11.29
CA LEU A 89 0.02 -21.38 12.39
C LEU A 89 -0.20 -22.53 13.38
N VAL A 90 -0.14 -23.79 12.91
CA VAL A 90 -0.30 -24.96 13.79
C VAL A 90 0.72 -24.99 14.95
N ARG A 91 1.84 -24.28 14.81
CA ARG A 91 2.88 -24.13 15.82
C ARG A 91 2.52 -23.16 16.94
N ASP A 92 1.43 -22.39 16.80
CA ASP A 92 1.04 -21.33 17.73
C ASP A 92 2.18 -20.32 17.97
N PRO A 93 2.61 -19.61 16.90
CA PRO A 93 3.74 -18.68 16.99
C PRO A 93 3.36 -17.39 17.69
N GLN A 94 4.33 -16.76 18.38
CA GLN A 94 4.17 -15.42 18.94
C GLN A 94 4.27 -14.32 17.88
N VAL A 95 5.04 -14.54 16.81
CA VAL A 95 5.19 -13.62 15.68
C VAL A 95 5.08 -14.40 14.37
N PHE A 96 4.32 -13.85 13.45
CA PHE A 96 4.09 -14.40 12.13
C PHE A 96 4.77 -13.54 11.07
N LEU A 97 5.66 -14.14 10.31
CA LEU A 97 6.42 -13.46 9.25
C LEU A 97 5.87 -13.93 7.90
N LEU A 98 5.47 -12.99 7.06
CA LEU A 98 4.95 -13.23 5.73
C LEU A 98 5.83 -12.49 4.72
N ASP A 99 6.49 -13.24 3.84
CA ASP A 99 7.38 -12.69 2.83
C ASP A 99 6.72 -12.84 1.45
N GLU A 100 6.16 -11.74 0.93
CA GLU A 100 5.40 -11.66 -0.32
C GLU A 100 4.39 -12.82 -0.52
N PRO A 101 3.53 -13.12 0.47
CA PRO A 101 2.76 -14.36 0.46
C PRO A 101 1.75 -14.45 -0.68
N LEU A 102 1.34 -13.33 -1.31
CA LEU A 102 0.35 -13.27 -2.38
C LEU A 102 0.97 -13.06 -3.78
N GLY A 103 2.29 -12.89 -3.89
CA GLY A 103 2.96 -12.50 -5.12
C GLY A 103 2.75 -13.47 -6.30
N ASN A 104 2.57 -14.76 -6.03
CA ASN A 104 2.42 -15.81 -7.06
C ASN A 104 0.95 -16.14 -7.41
N LEU A 105 -0.01 -15.31 -7.02
CA LEU A 105 -1.43 -15.50 -7.30
C LEU A 105 -1.92 -14.57 -8.41
N ASP A 106 -2.88 -15.05 -9.21
CA ASP A 106 -3.64 -14.19 -10.11
C ASP A 106 -4.47 -13.16 -9.34
N ALA A 107 -4.87 -12.06 -10.01
CA ALA A 107 -5.50 -10.91 -9.35
C ALA A 107 -6.78 -11.29 -8.57
N LYS A 108 -7.66 -12.09 -9.17
CA LYS A 108 -8.93 -12.49 -8.53
C LYS A 108 -8.71 -13.35 -7.28
N LEU A 109 -7.80 -14.30 -7.38
CA LEU A 109 -7.45 -15.18 -6.27
C LEU A 109 -6.70 -14.41 -5.17
N ARG A 110 -5.83 -13.45 -5.56
CA ARG A 110 -5.11 -12.58 -4.63
C ARG A 110 -6.07 -11.78 -3.75
N ASP A 111 -7.09 -11.15 -4.33
CA ASP A 111 -8.09 -10.38 -3.58
C ASP A 111 -8.85 -11.26 -2.58
N GLN A 112 -9.29 -12.45 -3.01
CA GLN A 112 -9.97 -13.39 -2.14
C GLN A 112 -9.07 -13.83 -0.97
N VAL A 113 -7.84 -14.23 -1.25
CA VAL A 113 -6.90 -14.74 -0.23
C VAL A 113 -6.45 -13.61 0.71
N ARG A 114 -6.26 -12.39 0.20
CA ARG A 114 -5.98 -11.20 1.03
C ARG A 114 -7.08 -11.00 2.08
N TYR A 115 -8.34 -11.01 1.65
CA TYR A 115 -9.48 -10.89 2.57
C TYR A 115 -9.51 -11.99 3.63
N GLU A 116 -9.30 -13.26 3.22
CA GLU A 116 -9.26 -14.40 4.14
C GLU A 116 -8.09 -14.26 5.14
N LEU A 117 -6.92 -13.86 4.67
CA LEU A 117 -5.73 -13.67 5.49
C LEU A 117 -5.95 -12.58 6.55
N LYS A 118 -6.56 -11.45 6.18
CA LYS A 118 -6.92 -10.38 7.14
C LYS A 118 -7.89 -10.89 8.21
N LYS A 119 -8.89 -11.69 7.83
CA LYS A 119 -9.82 -12.32 8.80
C LYS A 119 -9.09 -13.25 9.77
N ILE A 120 -8.16 -14.07 9.27
CA ILE A 120 -7.36 -14.98 10.09
C ILE A 120 -6.49 -14.19 11.06
N GLN A 121 -5.78 -13.17 10.56
CA GLN A 121 -4.94 -12.29 11.36
C GLN A 121 -5.73 -11.65 12.51
N THR A 122 -6.88 -11.05 12.20
CA THR A 122 -7.75 -10.39 13.17
C THR A 122 -8.28 -11.40 14.22
N LYS A 123 -8.68 -12.61 13.77
CA LYS A 123 -9.21 -13.65 14.66
C LYS A 123 -8.15 -14.20 15.62
N LEU A 124 -6.91 -14.32 15.16
CA LEU A 124 -5.82 -14.89 15.95
C LEU A 124 -5.12 -13.87 16.85
N GLY A 125 -5.17 -12.57 16.52
CA GLY A 125 -4.51 -11.51 17.29
C GLY A 125 -2.98 -11.64 17.35
N ILE A 126 -2.37 -12.36 16.42
CA ILE A 126 -0.92 -12.61 16.39
C ILE A 126 -0.21 -11.42 15.75
N THR A 127 0.85 -10.92 16.38
CA THR A 127 1.72 -9.92 15.78
C THR A 127 2.26 -10.44 14.45
N THR A 128 1.99 -9.72 13.37
CA THR A 128 2.34 -10.13 12.01
C THR A 128 3.25 -9.09 11.37
N VAL A 129 4.38 -9.53 10.83
CA VAL A 129 5.22 -8.73 9.94
C VAL A 129 4.97 -9.22 8.52
N TYR A 130 4.50 -8.32 7.68
CA TYR A 130 4.10 -8.60 6.30
C TYR A 130 4.97 -7.80 5.34
N VAL A 131 5.74 -8.49 4.49
CA VAL A 131 6.54 -7.87 3.43
C VAL A 131 5.77 -7.97 2.13
N THR A 132 5.62 -6.86 1.43
CA THR A 132 4.99 -6.79 0.12
C THR A 132 5.52 -5.60 -0.68
N HIS A 133 5.46 -5.69 -1.99
CA HIS A 133 5.64 -4.57 -2.92
C HIS A 133 4.28 -4.06 -3.44
N ASP A 134 3.17 -4.68 -3.09
CA ASP A 134 1.82 -4.29 -3.49
C ASP A 134 1.24 -3.27 -2.49
N GLN A 135 0.93 -2.06 -2.99
CA GLN A 135 0.38 -0.98 -2.18
C GLN A 135 -0.99 -1.34 -1.60
N THR A 136 -1.83 -2.04 -2.39
CA THR A 136 -3.18 -2.41 -1.95
C THR A 136 -3.12 -3.37 -0.78
N GLU A 137 -2.17 -4.32 -0.80
CA GLU A 137 -1.93 -5.22 0.33
C GLU A 137 -1.50 -4.42 1.56
N ALA A 138 -0.48 -3.56 1.43
CA ALA A 138 0.01 -2.74 2.54
C ALA A 138 -1.10 -1.89 3.16
N MET A 139 -1.82 -1.12 2.33
CA MET A 139 -2.87 -0.19 2.78
C MET A 139 -4.09 -0.87 3.41
N THR A 140 -4.43 -2.11 2.97
CA THR A 140 -5.63 -2.82 3.45
C THR A 140 -5.37 -3.75 4.63
N MET A 141 -4.14 -4.26 4.74
CA MET A 141 -3.81 -5.27 5.75
C MET A 141 -3.10 -4.70 6.97
N ALA A 142 -2.28 -3.68 6.82
CA ALA A 142 -1.45 -3.20 7.90
C ALA A 142 -2.22 -2.28 8.88
N ASP A 143 -1.84 -2.35 10.15
CA ASP A 143 -2.15 -1.36 11.16
C ASP A 143 -1.05 -0.29 11.22
N HIS A 144 0.18 -0.67 10.81
CA HIS A 144 1.35 0.19 10.73
C HIS A 144 2.21 -0.21 9.52
N ILE A 145 2.58 0.76 8.70
CA ILE A 145 3.40 0.56 7.50
C ILE A 145 4.79 1.15 7.74
N VAL A 146 5.81 0.43 7.26
CA VAL A 146 7.18 0.92 7.16
C VAL A 146 7.56 0.92 5.68
N LEU A 147 7.62 2.10 5.07
CA LEU A 147 8.03 2.25 3.67
C LEU A 147 9.54 2.39 3.59
N MET A 148 10.16 1.54 2.79
CA MET A 148 11.62 1.50 2.62
C MET A 148 12.02 1.80 1.17
N LYS A 149 13.17 2.44 1.00
CA LYS A 149 13.86 2.63 -0.29
C LYS A 149 15.37 2.48 -0.06
N ASP A 150 16.03 1.69 -0.88
CA ASP A 150 17.49 1.50 -0.87
C ASP A 150 18.06 1.18 0.53
N GLY A 151 17.33 0.36 1.31
CA GLY A 151 17.70 -0.05 2.67
C GLY A 151 17.43 0.98 3.77
N HIS A 152 16.88 2.16 3.42
CA HIS A 152 16.53 3.22 4.37
C HIS A 152 15.02 3.29 4.59
N ILE A 153 14.60 3.60 5.83
CA ILE A 153 13.19 3.88 6.14
C ILE A 153 12.88 5.30 5.68
N MET A 154 11.95 5.42 4.71
CA MET A 154 11.50 6.71 4.19
C MET A 154 10.41 7.32 5.07
N GLN A 155 9.43 6.51 5.47
CA GLN A 155 8.37 6.89 6.39
C GLN A 155 7.80 5.65 7.06
N GLN A 156 7.29 5.84 8.28
CA GLN A 156 6.50 4.84 8.99
C GLN A 156 5.30 5.49 9.64
N GLY A 157 4.17 4.77 9.72
CA GLY A 157 2.93 5.27 10.29
C GLY A 157 1.75 4.39 9.92
N THR A 158 0.54 4.85 10.22
CA THR A 158 -0.69 4.22 9.75
C THR A 158 -0.82 4.35 8.23
N PRO A 159 -1.66 3.55 7.56
CA PRO A 159 -1.97 3.76 6.14
C PRO A 159 -2.38 5.20 5.83
N ASP A 160 -3.18 5.83 6.68
CA ASP A 160 -3.61 7.23 6.51
C ASP A 160 -2.46 8.22 6.64
N ASP A 161 -1.52 8.02 7.57
CA ASP A 161 -0.34 8.88 7.69
C ASP A 161 0.49 8.91 6.40
N LEU A 162 0.68 7.75 5.76
CA LEU A 162 1.45 7.69 4.52
C LEU A 162 0.70 8.29 3.33
N TYR A 163 -0.62 8.17 3.31
CA TYR A 163 -1.47 8.67 2.22
C TYR A 163 -1.72 10.17 2.35
N SER A 164 -2.20 10.62 3.51
CA SER A 164 -2.64 12.00 3.76
C SER A 164 -1.50 12.91 4.21
N HIS A 165 -0.45 12.33 4.83
CA HIS A 165 0.69 13.07 5.39
C HIS A 165 2.05 12.52 4.95
N PRO A 166 2.30 12.38 3.62
CA PRO A 166 3.61 11.93 3.14
C PRO A 166 4.68 12.95 3.52
N ASN A 167 5.81 12.49 4.09
CA ASN A 167 6.89 13.37 4.52
C ASN A 167 7.82 13.80 3.37
N CYS A 168 7.76 13.12 2.23
CA CYS A 168 8.55 13.48 1.05
C CYS A 168 7.85 13.07 -0.25
N LEU A 169 8.33 13.60 -1.38
CA LEU A 169 7.79 13.36 -2.70
C LEU A 169 7.82 11.87 -3.10
N PHE A 170 8.86 11.14 -2.66
CA PHE A 170 8.93 9.69 -2.91
C PHE A 170 7.73 8.96 -2.28
N VAL A 171 7.44 9.21 -1.00
CA VAL A 171 6.31 8.59 -0.29
C VAL A 171 4.99 8.95 -0.96
N ALA A 172 4.79 10.25 -1.27
CA ALA A 172 3.60 10.74 -1.96
C ALA A 172 3.39 10.07 -3.31
N SER A 173 4.49 9.83 -4.07
CA SER A 173 4.45 9.20 -5.39
C SER A 173 4.27 7.69 -5.33
N PHE A 174 4.82 7.05 -4.28
CA PHE A 174 4.73 5.59 -4.13
C PHE A 174 3.34 5.16 -3.65
N VAL A 175 2.71 5.95 -2.76
CA VAL A 175 1.42 5.61 -2.14
C VAL A 175 0.27 6.25 -2.92
N GLY A 176 -0.60 5.41 -3.47
CA GLY A 176 -1.80 5.81 -4.21
C GLY A 176 -1.79 5.37 -5.68
N THR A 177 -2.97 4.94 -6.17
CA THR A 177 -3.21 4.55 -7.56
C THR A 177 -4.45 5.28 -8.09
N PRO A 178 -4.31 6.11 -9.13
CA PRO A 178 -3.09 6.55 -9.80
C PRO A 178 -2.12 7.32 -8.90
N GLN A 179 -0.89 7.48 -9.36
CA GLN A 179 0.10 8.27 -8.62
C GLN A 179 -0.34 9.73 -8.47
N ILE A 180 0.20 10.41 -7.47
CA ILE A 180 -0.01 11.84 -7.25
C ILE A 180 0.45 12.65 -8.48
N ASN A 181 -0.34 13.63 -8.90
CA ASN A 181 0.06 14.61 -9.90
C ASN A 181 1.20 15.47 -9.34
N LYS A 182 2.23 15.72 -10.12
CA LYS A 182 3.40 16.50 -9.71
C LYS A 182 3.57 17.69 -10.66
N LEU A 183 3.50 18.89 -10.12
CA LEU A 183 3.72 20.12 -10.86
C LEU A 183 4.93 20.85 -10.28
N LYS A 184 5.94 21.08 -11.09
CA LYS A 184 7.10 21.88 -10.70
C LYS A 184 6.80 23.35 -10.99
N CYS A 185 6.78 24.16 -9.93
CA CYS A 185 6.32 25.53 -10.02
C CYS A 185 7.29 26.50 -9.35
N LYS A 186 7.39 27.69 -9.90
CA LYS A 186 8.11 28.82 -9.29
C LYS A 186 7.14 29.63 -8.43
N VAL A 187 7.54 29.94 -7.22
CA VAL A 187 6.77 30.80 -6.32
C VAL A 187 7.02 32.27 -6.69
N VAL A 188 5.95 33.00 -7.01
CA VAL A 188 6.01 34.41 -7.44
C VAL A 188 5.10 35.24 -6.55
N ALA A 189 5.58 36.42 -6.14
CA ALA A 189 4.75 37.42 -5.45
C ALA A 189 4.33 38.50 -6.47
N GLU A 190 3.04 38.62 -6.71
CA GLU A 190 2.45 39.58 -7.65
C GLU A 190 1.28 40.31 -7.00
N GLU A 191 1.29 41.64 -7.02
CA GLU A 191 0.20 42.50 -6.50
C GLU A 191 -0.27 42.15 -5.08
N GLY A 192 0.65 41.66 -4.23
CA GLY A 192 0.35 41.23 -2.85
C GLY A 192 -0.21 39.82 -2.73
N ALA A 193 -0.40 39.10 -3.84
CA ALA A 193 -0.78 37.70 -3.88
C ALA A 193 0.44 36.81 -4.13
N ILE A 194 0.40 35.60 -3.58
CA ILE A 194 1.39 34.54 -3.89
C ILE A 194 0.79 33.65 -4.98
N LYS A 195 1.56 33.48 -6.05
CA LYS A 195 1.21 32.63 -7.18
C LYS A 195 2.22 31.52 -7.37
N LEU A 196 1.77 30.40 -7.91
CA LEU A 196 2.56 29.22 -8.25
C LEU A 196 2.54 29.11 -9.80
N VAL A 197 3.66 29.46 -10.41
CA VAL A 197 3.82 29.46 -11.88
C VAL A 197 4.49 28.16 -12.29
N CYS A 198 3.73 27.29 -12.97
CA CYS A 198 4.14 25.95 -13.40
C CYS A 198 4.13 25.93 -14.95
N ASP A 199 5.22 26.28 -15.58
CA ASP A 199 5.32 26.53 -17.03
C ASP A 199 4.28 27.59 -17.49
N GLN A 200 3.26 27.18 -18.24
CA GLN A 200 2.19 28.08 -18.71
C GLN A 200 1.02 28.18 -17.71
N LEU A 201 0.90 27.21 -16.79
CA LEU A 201 -0.15 27.18 -15.78
C LEU A 201 0.21 28.09 -14.60
N THR A 202 -0.73 28.93 -14.19
CA THR A 202 -0.60 29.75 -12.99
C THR A 202 -1.72 29.42 -12.00
N LEU A 203 -1.36 28.98 -10.80
CA LEU A 203 -2.29 28.70 -9.72
C LEU A 203 -2.15 29.76 -8.61
N ASN A 204 -3.25 30.11 -7.98
CA ASN A 204 -3.20 30.91 -6.76
C ASN A 204 -2.72 30.01 -5.58
N ALA A 205 -1.84 30.55 -4.75
CA ALA A 205 -1.46 29.84 -3.52
C ALA A 205 -2.67 29.67 -2.61
N PRO A 206 -2.98 28.44 -2.17
CA PRO A 206 -4.04 28.21 -1.20
C PRO A 206 -3.79 28.98 0.10
N ASP A 207 -4.84 29.45 0.77
CA ASP A 207 -4.72 30.31 1.97
C ASP A 207 -3.96 29.66 3.13
N ASP A 208 -4.11 28.33 3.27
CA ASP A 208 -3.47 27.53 4.31
C ASP A 208 -1.94 27.42 4.19
N VAL A 209 -1.40 27.61 2.97
CA VAL A 209 0.04 27.53 2.69
C VAL A 209 0.68 28.86 2.30
N LYS A 210 -0.10 29.93 2.22
CA LYS A 210 0.34 31.25 1.75
C LYS A 210 1.52 31.83 2.56
N GLU A 211 1.42 31.74 3.87
CA GLU A 211 2.50 32.27 4.77
C GLU A 211 3.79 31.48 4.61
N LEU A 212 3.69 30.17 4.44
CA LEU A 212 4.85 29.32 4.18
C LEU A 212 5.48 29.68 2.82
N LEU A 213 4.67 29.82 1.78
CA LEU A 213 5.14 30.13 0.43
C LEU A 213 5.80 31.50 0.29
N LYS A 214 5.52 32.46 1.16
CA LYS A 214 6.27 33.73 1.22
C LYS A 214 7.78 33.52 1.44
N LEU A 215 8.18 32.49 2.15
CA LEU A 215 9.59 32.14 2.40
C LEU A 215 10.26 31.52 1.18
N TYR A 216 9.45 31.10 0.19
CA TYR A 216 9.89 30.45 -1.04
C TYR A 216 9.78 31.34 -2.28
N VAL A 217 9.41 32.62 -2.13
CA VAL A 217 9.34 33.56 -3.28
C VAL A 217 10.67 33.58 -4.04
N GLY A 218 10.59 33.38 -5.35
CA GLY A 218 11.72 33.25 -6.25
C GLY A 218 12.34 31.86 -6.36
N LYS A 219 11.94 30.91 -5.49
CA LYS A 219 12.38 29.52 -5.52
C LYS A 219 11.39 28.62 -6.24
N GLU A 220 11.82 27.41 -6.58
CA GLU A 220 10.98 26.36 -7.12
C GLU A 220 10.47 25.46 -6.00
N VAL A 221 9.23 25.01 -6.14
CA VAL A 221 8.57 23.99 -5.30
C VAL A 221 7.90 22.95 -6.18
N ILE A 222 7.65 21.77 -5.65
CA ILE A 222 6.84 20.76 -6.33
C ILE A 222 5.49 20.69 -5.63
N ILE A 223 4.43 20.85 -6.40
CA ILE A 223 3.06 20.66 -5.94
C ILE A 223 2.65 19.21 -6.19
N GLY A 224 2.12 18.56 -5.18
CA GLY A 224 1.49 17.24 -5.29
C GLY A 224 -0.01 17.34 -5.11
N ILE A 225 -0.79 16.81 -6.05
CA ILE A 225 -2.25 16.76 -5.99
C ILE A 225 -2.70 15.33 -6.29
N ARG A 226 -3.42 14.70 -5.38
CA ARG A 226 -3.91 13.35 -5.64
C ARG A 226 -5.05 13.39 -6.66
N PRO A 227 -5.13 12.38 -7.56
CA PRO A 227 -6.21 12.31 -8.55
C PRO A 227 -7.63 12.34 -7.96
N SER A 228 -7.80 11.82 -6.75
CA SER A 228 -9.09 11.82 -6.03
C SER A 228 -9.46 13.17 -5.41
N GLU A 229 -8.53 14.10 -5.32
CA GLU A 229 -8.69 15.43 -4.71
C GLU A 229 -8.93 16.52 -5.77
N LEU A 230 -9.04 16.10 -7.04
CA LEU A 230 -9.49 16.94 -8.14
C LEU A 230 -11.00 16.77 -8.32
N VAL A 231 -11.74 17.86 -8.10
CA VAL A 231 -13.20 17.89 -8.17
C VAL A 231 -13.67 18.69 -9.38
N MET A 232 -14.77 18.25 -10.02
CA MET A 232 -15.31 18.93 -11.18
C MET A 232 -15.81 20.36 -10.82
N ALA A 233 -15.50 21.31 -11.69
CA ALA A 233 -15.99 22.67 -11.65
C ALA A 233 -16.89 22.97 -12.87
N PRO A 234 -17.73 24.00 -12.83
CA PRO A 234 -18.42 24.48 -14.03
C PRO A 234 -17.44 24.87 -15.14
N GLU A 235 -17.81 24.64 -16.38
CA GLU A 235 -16.92 24.85 -17.52
C GLU A 235 -16.33 26.28 -17.53
N GLY A 236 -15.00 26.37 -17.64
CA GLY A 236 -14.24 27.61 -17.63
C GLY A 236 -14.09 28.28 -16.26
N GLN A 237 -14.64 27.72 -15.18
CA GLN A 237 -14.59 28.30 -13.83
C GLN A 237 -13.69 27.53 -12.85
N GLY A 238 -12.99 26.52 -13.32
CA GLY A 238 -12.04 25.75 -12.51
C GLY A 238 -10.68 26.44 -12.36
N GLU A 239 -9.95 26.09 -11.32
CA GLU A 239 -8.54 26.45 -11.13
C GLU A 239 -7.65 25.80 -12.21
N LEU A 240 -8.05 24.62 -12.66
CA LEU A 240 -7.41 23.83 -13.68
C LEU A 240 -8.39 23.63 -14.84
N ASN A 241 -8.09 24.25 -15.98
CA ASN A 241 -8.90 24.11 -17.17
C ASN A 241 -8.06 23.42 -18.25
N GLY A 242 -8.50 22.28 -18.72
CA GLY A 242 -7.74 21.49 -19.68
C GLY A 242 -8.62 20.79 -20.69
N VAL A 243 -7.96 20.16 -21.68
CA VAL A 243 -8.61 19.33 -22.67
C VAL A 243 -8.37 17.87 -22.31
N VAL A 244 -9.43 17.07 -22.36
CA VAL A 244 -9.36 15.63 -22.09
C VAL A 244 -8.56 14.94 -23.18
N ASP A 245 -7.41 14.38 -22.81
CA ASP A 245 -6.51 13.66 -23.69
C ASP A 245 -6.88 12.17 -23.80
N SER A 246 -7.14 11.52 -22.65
CA SER A 246 -7.64 10.16 -22.62
C SER A 246 -8.53 9.88 -21.41
N VAL A 247 -9.30 8.79 -21.47
CA VAL A 247 -10.23 8.34 -20.44
C VAL A 247 -10.11 6.83 -20.25
N GLU A 248 -9.84 6.40 -19.03
CA GLU A 248 -9.81 4.99 -18.64
C GLU A 248 -11.06 4.67 -17.80
N PRO A 249 -12.02 3.89 -18.31
CA PRO A 249 -13.19 3.47 -17.53
C PRO A 249 -12.80 2.43 -16.46
N LEU A 250 -13.26 2.64 -15.22
CA LEU A 250 -12.99 1.76 -14.07
C LEU A 250 -14.21 0.94 -13.63
N GLY A 251 -15.38 1.15 -14.28
CA GLY A 251 -16.64 0.53 -13.89
C GLY A 251 -17.45 1.37 -12.90
N ASP A 252 -16.83 1.96 -11.91
CA ASP A 252 -17.44 2.87 -10.91
C ASP A 252 -17.08 4.35 -11.11
N GLY A 253 -16.31 4.65 -12.15
CA GLY A 253 -15.82 5.98 -12.50
C GLY A 253 -14.80 5.93 -13.61
N PHE A 254 -14.02 7.00 -13.73
CA PHE A 254 -13.03 7.16 -14.78
C PHE A 254 -11.73 7.73 -14.20
N HIS A 255 -10.59 7.26 -14.72
CA HIS A 255 -9.38 8.08 -14.72
C HIS A 255 -9.39 8.92 -15.97
N VAL A 256 -9.34 10.22 -15.79
CA VAL A 256 -9.35 11.20 -16.86
C VAL A 256 -7.99 11.87 -16.91
N TYR A 257 -7.32 11.76 -18.05
CA TYR A 257 -6.06 12.43 -18.31
C TYR A 257 -6.37 13.76 -19.01
N LEU A 258 -5.98 14.86 -18.37
CA LEU A 258 -6.19 16.21 -18.87
C LEU A 258 -4.86 16.83 -19.27
N ASN A 259 -4.83 17.45 -20.45
CA ASN A 259 -3.77 18.38 -20.80
C ASN A 259 -4.19 19.79 -20.34
N VAL A 260 -3.49 20.30 -19.31
CA VAL A 260 -3.66 21.65 -18.76
C VAL A 260 -2.40 22.43 -19.08
N ASP A 261 -2.45 23.32 -20.06
CA ASP A 261 -1.32 24.17 -20.47
C ASP A 261 0.02 23.40 -20.68
N GLY A 262 -0.07 22.24 -21.34
CA GLY A 262 1.08 21.36 -21.61
C GLY A 262 1.44 20.38 -20.52
N GLN A 263 0.82 20.46 -19.34
CA GLN A 263 0.98 19.50 -18.23
C GLN A 263 -0.12 18.44 -18.27
N VAL A 264 0.24 17.17 -18.18
CA VAL A 264 -0.75 16.09 -18.10
C VAL A 264 -1.08 15.80 -16.65
N LEU A 265 -2.34 16.01 -16.28
CA LEU A 265 -2.88 15.72 -14.97
C LEU A 265 -3.86 14.55 -15.04
N VAL A 266 -3.90 13.73 -14.01
CA VAL A 266 -4.85 12.64 -13.86
C VAL A 266 -5.87 13.01 -12.80
N ALA A 267 -7.17 12.92 -13.13
CA ALA A 267 -8.26 13.07 -12.17
C ALA A 267 -9.03 11.76 -12.05
N LYS A 268 -9.46 11.40 -10.82
CA LYS A 268 -10.40 10.30 -10.58
C LYS A 268 -11.81 10.89 -10.46
N ILE A 269 -12.67 10.65 -11.45
CA ILE A 269 -14.03 11.20 -11.52
C ILE A 269 -15.03 10.07 -11.31
N ALA A 270 -15.90 10.22 -10.31
CA ALA A 270 -16.99 9.29 -10.03
C ALA A 270 -18.21 9.67 -10.86
N GLY A 271 -18.64 8.81 -11.77
CA GLY A 271 -19.82 8.99 -12.60
C GLY A 271 -19.65 10.03 -13.73
N GLY A 272 -20.70 10.24 -14.50
CA GLY A 272 -20.70 11.19 -15.62
C GLY A 272 -20.21 10.59 -16.94
N SER A 273 -20.24 11.39 -18.00
CA SER A 273 -19.65 11.06 -19.31
C SER A 273 -18.61 12.11 -19.65
N THR A 274 -17.37 11.70 -19.72
CA THR A 274 -16.27 12.55 -20.20
C THR A 274 -15.85 12.05 -21.57
N VAL A 275 -15.66 12.98 -22.50
CA VAL A 275 -15.33 12.66 -23.90
C VAL A 275 -13.97 13.26 -24.24
N ILE A 276 -13.12 12.46 -24.89
CA ILE A 276 -11.82 12.90 -25.42
C ILE A 276 -12.00 14.13 -26.30
N GLY A 277 -11.13 15.13 -26.17
CA GLY A 277 -11.14 16.38 -26.91
C GLY A 277 -12.09 17.46 -26.35
N LYS A 278 -12.89 17.16 -25.31
CA LYS A 278 -13.70 18.19 -24.64
C LYS A 278 -12.92 18.90 -23.55
N SER A 279 -13.29 20.16 -23.31
CA SER A 279 -12.78 20.92 -22.17
C SER A 279 -13.36 20.38 -20.86
N LEU A 280 -12.53 20.30 -19.84
CA LEU A 280 -12.90 19.94 -18.48
C LEU A 280 -12.26 20.92 -17.51
N SER A 281 -13.06 21.38 -16.55
CA SER A 281 -12.64 22.31 -15.50
C SER A 281 -12.64 21.60 -14.16
N LEU A 282 -11.55 21.71 -13.41
CA LEU A 282 -11.33 21.08 -12.11
C LEU A 282 -10.88 22.12 -11.08
N ASN A 283 -11.26 21.90 -9.84
CA ASN A 283 -10.69 22.57 -8.66
C ASN A 283 -9.89 21.58 -7.84
N VAL A 284 -8.90 22.07 -7.13
CA VAL A 284 -8.22 21.30 -6.08
C VAL A 284 -9.06 21.39 -4.81
N GLU A 285 -9.35 20.26 -4.18
CA GLU A 285 -10.06 20.24 -2.92
C GLU A 285 -9.26 21.00 -1.85
N LYS A 286 -9.94 21.84 -1.07
CA LYS A 286 -9.30 22.75 -0.11
C LYS A 286 -8.48 21.98 0.93
N GLY A 287 -7.24 22.43 1.16
CA GLY A 287 -6.30 21.81 2.12
C GLY A 287 -5.68 20.49 1.65
N LYS A 288 -5.85 20.11 0.37
CA LYS A 288 -5.37 18.84 -0.19
C LYS A 288 -4.15 19.00 -1.10
N MET A 289 -3.61 20.19 -1.20
CA MET A 289 -2.39 20.43 -1.95
C MET A 289 -1.16 20.12 -1.08
N HIS A 290 -0.33 19.20 -1.52
CA HIS A 290 0.95 18.90 -0.88
C HIS A 290 2.05 19.74 -1.53
N LEU A 291 2.94 20.31 -0.71
CA LEU A 291 4.09 21.10 -1.15
C LEU A 291 5.37 20.39 -0.77
N PHE A 292 6.29 20.28 -1.72
CA PHE A 292 7.61 19.70 -1.51
C PHE A 292 8.70 20.67 -1.97
N ASP A 293 9.82 20.69 -1.27
CA ASP A 293 11.01 21.37 -1.71
C ASP A 293 11.52 20.75 -3.01
N SER A 294 11.90 21.57 -4.01
CA SER A 294 12.29 21.05 -5.33
C SER A 294 13.67 20.38 -5.36
N VAL A 295 14.49 20.57 -4.31
CA VAL A 295 15.86 20.03 -4.19
C VAL A 295 15.92 18.86 -3.23
N THR A 296 15.36 19.01 -2.01
CA THR A 296 15.40 17.96 -0.99
C THR A 296 14.26 16.97 -1.14
N GLU A 297 13.21 17.31 -1.89
CA GLU A 297 11.96 16.57 -2.01
C GLU A 297 11.22 16.37 -0.67
N GLU A 298 11.64 17.03 0.40
CA GLU A 298 10.95 17.00 1.67
C GLU A 298 9.66 17.81 1.64
N ARG A 299 8.66 17.36 2.39
CA ARG A 299 7.39 18.06 2.48
C ARG A 299 7.53 19.36 3.24
N LEU A 300 6.97 20.44 2.71
CA LEU A 300 7.04 21.79 3.29
C LEU A 300 5.83 22.10 4.19
N ASN A 301 4.62 21.73 3.76
CA ASN A 301 3.40 21.97 4.53
C ASN A 301 3.09 20.80 5.48
N VAL A 302 3.77 20.81 6.62
CA VAL A 302 3.46 19.89 7.73
C VAL A 302 2.30 20.52 8.49
N GLY A 303 1.11 19.94 8.34
CA GLY A 303 -0.10 20.34 9.06
C GLY A 303 -0.16 19.72 10.44
#